data_28699a1496734f99bc4d33db0706c6ea
#
_entry.id   28699a1496734f99bc4d33db0706c6ea
#
_cell.length_a   1.000
_cell.length_b   1.000
_cell.length_c   1.000
_cell.angle_alpha   90.00
_cell.angle_beta   90.00
_cell.angle_gamma   90.00
#
_symmetry.space_group_name_H-M   'P 1'
#
loop_
_entity.id
_entity.type
_entity.pdbx_description
1 polymer ?
#
loop_
_entity_poly.entity_id
_entity_poly.type
_entity_poly.pdbx_seq_one_letter_code
_entity_poly.pdbx_strand_id
1 'polypeptide(L)'
;MRVTVALQLPVLLALAGCAHTVSGAAVFNPAESITPLRAGDTGQVLLSVSQVSDIVGSRLQTDADRTRPVAGTSAAPACSALDSVGMAAFVGDDWSGIRVLLFTDGDRHDRVVSEAVAVYPDADSAAAAFSSGTSGVRACDGQRALSTGSEAAWKFNVDAGSADTVRWTKQQIAIPMTWICHGEARLRNNAVLQAMACQGDDGGRTVVTTLTDRMSASVWELSGR
;
A
#
# COMPACT_ATOMS: atom_id res chain seq x y z
N MET A 1 35.51 34.04 -71.18
CA MET A 1 34.79 33.69 -69.97
C MET A 1 35.28 32.36 -69.46
N ARG A 2 36.08 32.35 -68.39
CA ARG A 2 36.60 31.15 -67.76
C ARG A 2 35.78 30.89 -66.48
N VAL A 3 35.04 29.80 -66.40
CA VAL A 3 34.27 29.40 -65.24
C VAL A 3 35.15 28.46 -64.41
N THR A 4 35.46 28.86 -63.20
CA THR A 4 36.25 28.08 -62.22
C THR A 4 35.24 27.33 -61.34
N VAL A 5 35.24 26.01 -61.41
CA VAL A 5 34.42 25.14 -60.57
C VAL A 5 35.23 24.85 -59.31
N ALA A 6 34.77 25.30 -58.15
CA ALA A 6 35.32 25.00 -56.86
C ALA A 6 34.78 23.67 -56.34
N LEU A 7 35.65 22.69 -56.15
CA LEU A 7 35.34 21.38 -55.60
C LEU A 7 35.35 21.46 -54.08
N GLN A 8 34.19 21.37 -53.43
CA GLN A 8 34.09 21.28 -51.97
C GLN A 8 34.18 19.80 -51.54
N LEU A 9 35.21 19.46 -50.77
CA LEU A 9 35.34 18.17 -50.08
C LEU A 9 34.50 18.17 -48.81
N PRO A 10 33.65 17.18 -48.55
CA PRO A 10 33.01 17.04 -47.23
C PRO A 10 33.98 16.34 -46.28
N VAL A 11 34.29 17.00 -45.16
CA VAL A 11 35.02 16.40 -44.03
C VAL A 11 34.06 15.52 -43.25
N LEU A 12 34.20 14.22 -43.31
CA LEU A 12 33.55 13.24 -42.47
C LEU A 12 34.23 13.21 -41.09
N LEU A 13 33.62 13.82 -40.10
CA LEU A 13 33.97 13.62 -38.68
C LEU A 13 33.50 12.22 -38.23
N ALA A 14 34.43 11.29 -38.07
CA ALA A 14 34.19 10.03 -37.40
C ALA A 14 34.11 10.23 -35.89
N LEU A 15 32.91 10.21 -35.34
CA LEU A 15 32.68 10.13 -33.88
C LEU A 15 33.01 8.69 -33.41
N ALA A 16 34.21 8.48 -32.93
CA ALA A 16 34.59 7.26 -32.21
C ALA A 16 33.95 7.31 -30.82
N GLY A 17 32.71 6.79 -30.70
CA GLY A 17 32.06 6.53 -29.43
C GLY A 17 32.74 5.37 -28.74
N CYS A 18 33.39 5.60 -27.58
CA CYS A 18 33.87 4.54 -26.71
C CYS A 18 32.67 3.77 -26.15
N ALA A 19 32.31 2.65 -26.78
CA ALA A 19 31.38 1.68 -26.22
C ALA A 19 32.14 0.89 -25.15
N HIS A 20 31.99 1.31 -23.89
CA HIS A 20 32.36 0.45 -22.76
C HIS A 20 31.30 -0.66 -22.65
N THR A 21 31.58 -1.83 -23.21
CA THR A 21 30.84 -3.04 -22.89
C THR A 21 31.21 -3.47 -21.48
N VAL A 22 30.40 -3.16 -20.50
CA VAL A 22 30.46 -3.78 -19.18
C VAL A 22 29.95 -5.21 -19.34
N SER A 23 30.85 -6.16 -19.58
CA SER A 23 30.55 -7.59 -19.49
C SER A 23 30.53 -8.01 -18.02
N GLY A 24 29.56 -7.50 -17.28
CA GLY A 24 29.17 -8.02 -15.98
C GLY A 24 28.08 -9.05 -16.22
N ALA A 25 28.41 -10.35 -16.17
CA ALA A 25 27.38 -11.32 -15.88
C ALA A 25 26.80 -10.92 -14.52
N ALA A 26 25.48 -10.66 -14.45
CA ALA A 26 24.80 -10.50 -13.17
C ALA A 26 24.96 -11.84 -12.43
N VAL A 27 25.97 -11.93 -11.57
CA VAL A 27 26.10 -13.05 -10.65
C VAL A 27 24.97 -12.83 -9.65
N PHE A 28 23.89 -13.57 -9.86
CA PHE A 28 22.88 -13.73 -8.83
C PHE A 28 23.61 -14.33 -7.62
N ASN A 29 23.86 -13.49 -6.61
CA ASN A 29 24.41 -13.97 -5.36
C ASN A 29 23.24 -14.56 -4.54
N PRO A 30 23.08 -15.89 -4.46
CA PRO A 30 21.96 -16.49 -3.73
C PRO A 30 22.10 -16.33 -2.21
N ALA A 31 23.08 -15.57 -1.75
CA ALA A 31 23.43 -15.45 -0.34
C ALA A 31 22.95 -14.16 0.34
N GLU A 32 22.24 -13.26 -0.32
CA GLU A 32 21.41 -12.31 0.39
C GLU A 32 20.06 -12.96 0.73
N SER A 33 20.09 -13.85 1.72
CA SER A 33 18.88 -14.36 2.33
C SER A 33 18.16 -13.18 2.99
N ILE A 34 17.10 -12.72 2.36
CA ILE A 34 16.23 -11.70 2.94
C ILE A 34 15.76 -12.24 4.29
N THR A 35 16.17 -11.59 5.38
CA THR A 35 15.78 -12.00 6.73
C THR A 35 14.29 -11.78 6.93
N PRO A 36 13.51 -12.78 7.35
CA PRO A 36 12.11 -12.58 7.68
C PRO A 36 11.94 -11.62 8.86
N LEU A 37 10.93 -10.77 8.79
CA LEU A 37 10.49 -9.93 9.92
C LEU A 37 10.04 -10.82 11.07
N ARG A 38 10.24 -10.32 12.29
CA ARG A 38 9.76 -10.95 13.52
C ARG A 38 8.47 -10.27 13.99
N ALA A 39 7.70 -10.95 14.81
CA ALA A 39 6.48 -10.40 15.42
C ALA A 39 6.71 -9.05 16.14
N GLY A 40 7.88 -8.86 16.75
CA GLY A 40 8.25 -7.61 17.44
C GLY A 40 8.59 -6.43 16.52
N ASP A 41 8.79 -6.66 15.23
CA ASP A 41 9.20 -5.61 14.28
C ASP A 41 8.02 -4.77 13.79
N THR A 42 6.78 -5.19 14.08
CA THR A 42 5.55 -4.50 13.64
C THR A 42 5.53 -3.01 13.96
N GLY A 43 6.06 -2.60 15.12
CA GLY A 43 6.14 -1.20 15.51
C GLY A 43 7.17 -0.37 14.73
N GLN A 44 8.15 -1.01 14.11
CA GLN A 44 9.19 -0.36 13.31
C GLN A 44 8.77 -0.24 11.83
N VAL A 45 7.81 -1.05 11.39
CA VAL A 45 7.24 -0.98 10.05
C VAL A 45 6.24 0.16 9.92
N LEU A 46 5.40 0.38 10.94
CA LEU A 46 4.37 1.43 10.94
C LEU A 46 4.98 2.82 11.16
N LEU A 47 4.32 3.83 10.60
CA LEU A 47 4.75 5.21 10.75
C LEU A 47 4.28 5.79 12.09
N SER A 48 5.05 6.74 12.61
CA SER A 48 4.64 7.52 13.78
C SER A 48 3.53 8.52 13.41
N VAL A 49 2.76 8.97 14.40
CA VAL A 49 1.71 9.98 14.21
C VAL A 49 2.24 11.27 13.57
N SER A 50 3.48 11.68 13.86
CA SER A 50 4.10 12.85 13.22
C SER A 50 4.35 12.62 11.74
N GLN A 51 4.90 11.45 11.36
CA GLN A 51 5.15 11.10 9.95
C GLN A 51 3.85 11.01 9.15
N VAL A 52 2.79 10.43 9.73
CA VAL A 52 1.47 10.38 9.09
C VAL A 52 0.88 11.79 8.97
N SER A 53 1.00 12.63 10.00
CA SER A 53 0.54 14.03 9.96
C SER A 53 1.23 14.83 8.86
N ASP A 54 2.53 14.64 8.66
CA ASP A 54 3.31 15.31 7.61
C ASP A 54 2.84 14.87 6.20
N ILE A 55 2.54 13.57 6.02
CA ILE A 55 2.04 13.04 4.74
C ILE A 55 0.64 13.59 4.43
N VAL A 56 -0.21 13.66 5.43
CA VAL A 56 -1.60 14.14 5.30
C VAL A 56 -1.67 15.67 5.19
N GLY A 57 -0.62 16.38 5.64
CA GLY A 57 -0.60 17.85 5.71
C GLY A 57 -1.57 18.40 6.77
N SER A 58 -1.87 17.62 7.80
CA SER A 58 -2.77 17.99 8.89
C SER A 58 -2.35 17.31 10.17
N ARG A 59 -2.50 18.01 11.30
CA ARG A 59 -2.19 17.44 12.61
C ARG A 59 -3.19 16.33 12.94
N LEU A 60 -2.66 15.14 13.15
CA LEU A 60 -3.41 13.97 13.61
C LEU A 60 -3.02 13.60 15.03
N GLN A 61 -3.88 12.80 15.66
CA GLN A 61 -3.64 12.14 16.94
C GLN A 61 -3.91 10.64 16.80
N THR A 62 -3.25 9.82 17.60
CA THR A 62 -3.54 8.38 17.64
C THR A 62 -4.85 8.18 18.39
N ASP A 63 -5.82 7.57 17.71
CA ASP A 63 -7.13 7.23 18.27
C ASP A 63 -7.16 5.77 18.76
N ALA A 64 -6.47 4.87 18.07
CA ALA A 64 -6.34 3.49 18.50
C ALA A 64 -4.98 2.88 18.12
N ASP A 65 -4.52 1.96 18.98
CA ASP A 65 -3.35 1.10 18.78
C ASP A 65 -3.73 -0.32 19.24
N ARG A 66 -3.76 -1.25 18.30
CA ARG A 66 -4.21 -2.63 18.53
C ARG A 66 -3.16 -3.62 18.08
N THR A 67 -3.03 -4.71 18.83
CA THR A 67 -2.16 -5.86 18.54
C THR A 67 -2.95 -7.12 18.18
N ARG A 68 -4.18 -6.95 17.73
CA ARG A 68 -5.08 -8.01 17.25
C ARG A 68 -5.84 -7.54 16.03
N PRO A 69 -6.25 -8.46 15.15
CA PRO A 69 -7.10 -8.13 14.02
C PRO A 69 -8.41 -7.45 14.45
N VAL A 70 -8.90 -6.60 13.58
CA VAL A 70 -10.22 -5.98 13.75
C VAL A 70 -11.28 -6.99 13.32
N ALA A 71 -12.25 -7.25 14.19
CA ALA A 71 -13.40 -8.09 13.82
C ALA A 71 -14.29 -7.33 12.83
N GLY A 72 -14.64 -7.97 11.73
CA GLY A 72 -15.52 -7.40 10.71
C GLY A 72 -16.96 -7.35 11.20
N THR A 73 -17.63 -6.24 10.89
CA THR A 73 -19.04 -6.00 11.22
C THR A 73 -19.86 -5.60 10.01
N SER A 74 -19.34 -5.80 8.79
CA SER A 74 -20.06 -5.47 7.57
C SER A 74 -21.31 -6.32 7.39
N ALA A 75 -22.41 -5.71 7.01
CA ALA A 75 -23.65 -6.40 6.64
C ALA A 75 -23.48 -7.26 5.37
N ALA A 76 -22.43 -6.99 4.57
CA ALA A 76 -22.02 -7.80 3.45
C ALA A 76 -20.74 -8.57 3.82
N PRO A 77 -20.79 -9.89 4.12
CA PRO A 77 -19.63 -10.67 4.55
C PRO A 77 -18.45 -10.58 3.58
N ALA A 78 -18.72 -10.55 2.26
CA ALA A 78 -17.68 -10.39 1.23
C ALA A 78 -16.89 -9.08 1.36
N CYS A 79 -17.50 -8.02 1.91
CA CYS A 79 -16.87 -6.70 2.05
C CYS A 79 -16.21 -6.48 3.41
N SER A 80 -16.31 -7.44 4.33
CA SER A 80 -15.72 -7.32 5.68
C SER A 80 -14.22 -7.07 5.64
N ALA A 81 -13.51 -7.60 4.63
CA ALA A 81 -12.07 -7.40 4.46
C ALA A 81 -11.69 -5.93 4.11
N LEU A 82 -12.66 -5.11 3.68
CA LEU A 82 -12.47 -3.74 3.22
C LEU A 82 -12.99 -2.68 4.20
N ASP A 83 -13.59 -3.08 5.30
CA ASP A 83 -14.21 -2.13 6.24
C ASP A 83 -13.16 -1.24 6.91
N SER A 84 -12.00 -1.81 7.21
CA SER A 84 -10.83 -1.12 7.75
C SER A 84 -9.55 -1.87 7.35
N VAL A 85 -8.40 -1.41 7.81
CA VAL A 85 -7.15 -2.16 7.73
C VAL A 85 -7.06 -3.15 8.90
N GLY A 86 -6.25 -4.22 8.74
CA GLY A 86 -6.05 -5.23 9.77
C GLY A 86 -7.31 -6.05 10.09
N MET A 87 -8.27 -6.12 9.15
CA MET A 87 -9.47 -6.94 9.33
C MET A 87 -9.13 -8.42 9.36
N ALA A 88 -9.71 -9.17 10.31
CA ALA A 88 -9.52 -10.63 10.41
C ALA A 88 -9.88 -11.33 9.08
N ALA A 89 -10.90 -10.86 8.38
CA ALA A 89 -11.29 -11.38 7.07
C ALA A 89 -10.23 -11.17 5.97
N PHE A 90 -9.26 -10.27 6.16
CA PHE A 90 -8.15 -10.08 5.23
C PHE A 90 -6.91 -10.83 5.69
N VAL A 91 -6.50 -10.65 6.95
CA VAL A 91 -5.20 -11.14 7.43
C VAL A 91 -5.24 -12.61 7.87
N GLY A 92 -6.43 -13.20 8.06
CA GLY A 92 -6.56 -14.58 8.57
C GLY A 92 -6.07 -14.74 10.01
N ASP A 93 -5.68 -15.97 10.36
CA ASP A 93 -5.31 -16.34 11.73
C ASP A 93 -3.84 -16.76 11.88
N ASP A 94 -3.10 -16.99 10.78
CA ASP A 94 -1.74 -17.57 10.78
C ASP A 94 -0.61 -16.54 10.99
N TRP A 95 -0.95 -15.32 11.40
CA TRP A 95 0.05 -14.28 11.66
C TRP A 95 0.83 -14.55 12.96
N SER A 96 2.13 -14.21 12.94
CA SER A 96 3.01 -14.26 14.12
C SER A 96 2.92 -12.98 14.96
N GLY A 97 2.63 -11.85 14.32
CA GLY A 97 2.45 -10.54 14.95
C GLY A 97 1.63 -9.61 14.08
N ILE A 98 0.80 -8.80 14.72
CA ILE A 98 0.01 -7.78 14.04
C ILE A 98 -0.02 -6.49 14.85
N ARG A 99 -0.03 -5.36 14.16
CA ARG A 99 -0.33 -4.06 14.76
C ARG A 99 -1.19 -3.23 13.81
N VAL A 100 -2.16 -2.55 14.39
CA VAL A 100 -3.12 -1.68 13.68
C VAL A 100 -3.15 -0.33 14.40
N LEU A 101 -2.87 0.74 13.67
CA LEU A 101 -2.96 2.11 14.15
C LEU A 101 -4.12 2.84 13.46
N LEU A 102 -4.83 3.65 14.23
CA LEU A 102 -5.85 4.56 13.75
C LEU A 102 -5.49 5.98 14.18
N PHE A 103 -5.57 6.91 13.24
CA PHE A 103 -5.30 8.32 13.43
C PHE A 103 -6.50 9.15 12.99
N THR A 104 -6.81 10.18 13.75
CA THR A 104 -7.88 11.15 13.43
C THR A 104 -7.36 12.57 13.64
N ASP A 105 -8.05 13.54 13.08
CA ASP A 105 -7.79 14.96 13.31
C ASP A 105 -8.57 15.53 14.53
N GLY A 106 -8.76 14.67 15.52
CA GLY A 106 -9.43 14.99 16.78
C GLY A 106 -10.94 15.14 16.61
N ASP A 107 -11.51 16.14 17.24
CA ASP A 107 -12.97 16.32 17.33
C ASP A 107 -13.65 16.60 15.97
N ARG A 108 -12.87 17.00 14.96
CA ARG A 108 -13.44 17.31 13.63
C ARG A 108 -13.85 16.07 12.87
N HIS A 109 -13.10 14.98 13.03
CA HIS A 109 -13.30 13.73 12.28
C HIS A 109 -13.40 13.91 10.75
N ASP A 110 -12.76 14.98 10.22
CA ASP A 110 -12.76 15.26 8.78
C ASP A 110 -11.78 14.36 8.02
N ARG A 111 -10.88 13.69 8.76
CA ARG A 111 -9.88 12.78 8.25
C ARG A 111 -9.66 11.61 9.19
N VAL A 112 -9.65 10.43 8.61
CA VAL A 112 -9.32 9.19 9.30
C VAL A 112 -8.26 8.47 8.49
N VAL A 113 -7.14 8.15 9.11
CA VAL A 113 -6.05 7.39 8.50
C VAL A 113 -5.78 6.16 9.33
N SER A 114 -5.57 5.04 8.71
CA SER A 114 -5.22 3.81 9.41
C SER A 114 -4.12 3.05 8.69
N GLU A 115 -3.28 2.40 9.47
CA GLU A 115 -2.20 1.53 9.03
C GLU A 115 -2.28 0.20 9.75
N ALA A 116 -1.90 -0.87 9.06
CA ALA A 116 -1.75 -2.18 9.66
C ALA A 116 -0.57 -2.92 9.03
N VAL A 117 0.11 -3.71 9.84
CA VAL A 117 1.08 -4.71 9.41
C VAL A 117 0.77 -6.04 10.10
N ALA A 118 0.65 -7.09 9.31
CA ALA A 118 0.62 -8.46 9.78
C ALA A 118 1.90 -9.16 9.32
N VAL A 119 2.65 -9.71 10.26
CA VAL A 119 3.88 -10.49 10.03
C VAL A 119 3.54 -11.96 10.17
N TYR A 120 4.01 -12.78 9.25
CA TYR A 120 3.77 -14.23 9.20
C TYR A 120 5.06 -14.99 9.47
N PRO A 121 4.98 -16.32 9.76
CA PRO A 121 6.17 -17.13 10.01
C PRO A 121 7.20 -17.10 8.88
N ASP A 122 6.73 -17.04 7.64
CA ASP A 122 7.53 -17.03 6.41
C ASP A 122 6.80 -16.33 5.25
N ALA A 123 7.50 -16.18 4.14
CA ALA A 123 6.98 -15.50 2.95
C ALA A 123 5.83 -16.26 2.27
N ASP A 124 5.84 -17.58 2.32
CA ASP A 124 4.79 -18.41 1.71
C ASP A 124 3.49 -18.27 2.48
N SER A 125 3.55 -18.27 3.81
CA SER A 125 2.39 -18.00 4.69
C SER A 125 1.81 -16.61 4.45
N ALA A 126 2.67 -15.58 4.32
CA ALA A 126 2.24 -14.23 3.98
C ALA A 126 1.57 -14.15 2.60
N ALA A 127 2.14 -14.83 1.60
CA ALA A 127 1.58 -14.88 0.25
C ALA A 127 0.22 -15.60 0.22
N ALA A 128 0.07 -16.69 0.96
CA ALA A 128 -1.19 -17.40 1.08
C ALA A 128 -2.28 -16.54 1.72
N ALA A 129 -1.97 -15.85 2.83
CA ALA A 129 -2.88 -14.93 3.50
C ALA A 129 -3.25 -13.74 2.60
N PHE A 130 -2.26 -13.14 1.91
CA PHE A 130 -2.51 -12.04 0.97
C PHE A 130 -3.40 -12.47 -0.20
N SER A 131 -3.18 -13.65 -0.76
CA SER A 131 -4.00 -14.22 -1.84
C SER A 131 -5.45 -14.46 -1.39
N SER A 132 -5.63 -15.04 -0.21
CA SER A 132 -6.95 -15.25 0.40
C SER A 132 -7.69 -13.94 0.64
N GLY A 133 -7.03 -12.98 1.31
CA GLY A 133 -7.58 -11.65 1.57
C GLY A 133 -7.95 -10.91 0.30
N THR A 134 -7.08 -10.93 -0.70
CA THR A 134 -7.31 -10.30 -2.00
C THR A 134 -8.49 -10.92 -2.75
N SER A 135 -8.69 -12.23 -2.63
CA SER A 135 -9.86 -12.90 -3.21
C SER A 135 -11.15 -12.40 -2.58
N GLY A 136 -11.18 -12.24 -1.26
CA GLY A 136 -12.31 -11.63 -0.53
C GLY A 136 -12.56 -10.17 -0.97
N VAL A 137 -11.49 -9.38 -1.13
CA VAL A 137 -11.57 -8.00 -1.63
C VAL A 137 -12.21 -7.94 -3.01
N ARG A 138 -11.78 -8.79 -3.95
CA ARG A 138 -12.33 -8.83 -5.32
C ARG A 138 -13.80 -9.23 -5.36
N ALA A 139 -14.23 -10.10 -4.46
CA ALA A 139 -15.63 -10.50 -4.36
C ALA A 139 -16.56 -9.34 -3.93
N CYS A 140 -15.99 -8.27 -3.34
CA CYS A 140 -16.71 -7.07 -2.93
C CYS A 140 -16.83 -6.01 -4.03
N ASP A 141 -16.18 -6.18 -5.19
CA ASP A 141 -16.20 -5.17 -6.25
C ASP A 141 -17.61 -4.86 -6.73
N GLY A 142 -17.92 -3.57 -6.85
CA GLY A 142 -19.24 -3.09 -7.23
C GLY A 142 -20.35 -3.25 -6.17
N GLN A 143 -20.07 -3.92 -5.05
CA GLN A 143 -21.06 -4.19 -4.00
C GLN A 143 -21.44 -2.92 -3.24
N ARG A 144 -22.65 -2.98 -2.66
CA ARG A 144 -23.14 -1.99 -1.71
C ARG A 144 -23.41 -2.70 -0.38
N ALA A 145 -22.92 -2.11 0.71
CA ALA A 145 -23.16 -2.63 2.04
C ALA A 145 -23.51 -1.52 3.02
N LEU A 146 -24.37 -1.85 3.97
CA LEU A 146 -24.57 -1.00 5.15
C LEU A 146 -23.43 -1.23 6.13
N SER A 147 -22.89 -0.17 6.70
CA SER A 147 -22.00 -0.28 7.84
C SER A 147 -22.80 -0.68 9.07
N THR A 148 -22.31 -1.69 9.82
CA THR A 148 -23.01 -2.14 11.02
C THR A 148 -23.10 -1.02 12.04
N GLY A 149 -24.31 -0.74 12.53
CA GLY A 149 -24.57 0.33 13.51
C GLY A 149 -24.62 1.73 12.92
N SER A 150 -24.63 1.87 11.59
CA SER A 150 -24.78 3.14 10.87
C SER A 150 -25.81 2.98 9.75
N GLU A 151 -26.62 4.03 9.52
CA GLU A 151 -27.51 4.09 8.34
C GLU A 151 -26.74 4.38 7.04
N ALA A 152 -25.43 4.61 7.14
CA ALA A 152 -24.60 4.92 6.00
C ALA A 152 -24.40 3.69 5.12
N ALA A 153 -24.82 3.79 3.87
CA ALA A 153 -24.51 2.81 2.85
C ALA A 153 -23.17 3.16 2.18
N TRP A 154 -22.37 2.12 1.90
CA TRP A 154 -21.08 2.24 1.24
C TRP A 154 -21.12 1.52 -0.11
N LYS A 155 -20.52 2.13 -1.11
CA LYS A 155 -20.20 1.49 -2.39
C LYS A 155 -18.72 1.16 -2.41
N PHE A 156 -18.41 -0.07 -2.77
CA PHE A 156 -17.03 -0.56 -2.89
C PHE A 156 -16.65 -0.68 -4.35
N ASN A 157 -15.41 -0.29 -4.68
CA ASN A 157 -14.81 -0.54 -5.98
C ASN A 157 -13.38 -1.05 -5.72
N VAL A 158 -12.99 -2.06 -6.48
CA VAL A 158 -11.66 -2.68 -6.36
C VAL A 158 -10.89 -2.37 -7.64
N ASP A 159 -9.74 -1.72 -7.49
CA ASP A 159 -8.84 -1.49 -8.61
C ASP A 159 -8.05 -2.77 -8.89
N ALA A 160 -7.82 -3.06 -10.17
CA ALA A 160 -6.95 -4.14 -10.56
C ALA A 160 -5.53 -3.87 -10.02
N GLY A 161 -5.07 -4.75 -9.15
CA GLY A 161 -3.72 -4.71 -8.58
C GLY A 161 -2.75 -5.62 -9.33
N SER A 162 -1.52 -5.69 -8.82
CA SER A 162 -0.53 -6.71 -9.21
C SER A 162 -0.67 -7.97 -8.33
N ALA A 163 0.24 -8.93 -8.50
CA ALA A 163 0.26 -10.13 -7.66
C ALA A 163 0.56 -9.83 -6.18
N ASP A 164 1.17 -8.67 -5.91
CA ASP A 164 1.64 -8.25 -4.59
C ASP A 164 0.99 -6.95 -4.07
N THR A 165 0.00 -6.43 -4.80
CA THR A 165 -0.66 -5.16 -4.45
C THR A 165 -2.13 -5.22 -4.85
N VAL A 166 -3.03 -4.78 -3.96
CA VAL A 166 -4.44 -4.56 -4.24
C VAL A 166 -4.86 -3.19 -3.71
N ARG A 167 -5.70 -2.49 -4.48
CA ARG A 167 -6.27 -1.19 -4.12
C ARG A 167 -7.78 -1.24 -4.17
N TRP A 168 -8.40 -0.46 -3.32
CA TRP A 168 -9.86 -0.31 -3.32
C TRP A 168 -10.27 1.08 -2.89
N THR A 169 -11.52 1.41 -3.18
CA THR A 169 -12.21 2.56 -2.60
C THR A 169 -13.49 2.11 -1.95
N LYS A 170 -13.86 2.75 -0.86
CA LYS A 170 -15.23 2.73 -0.36
C LYS A 170 -15.75 4.16 -0.27
N GLN A 171 -16.90 4.38 -0.84
CA GLN A 171 -17.56 5.69 -0.89
C GLN A 171 -18.89 5.63 -0.19
N GLN A 172 -19.12 6.55 0.73
CA GLN A 172 -20.40 6.70 1.38
C GLN A 172 -21.43 7.24 0.38
N ILE A 173 -22.60 6.59 0.34
CA ILE A 173 -23.69 6.95 -0.56
C ILE A 173 -24.93 7.31 0.25
N ALA A 174 -25.83 8.10 -0.35
CA ALA A 174 -27.10 8.52 0.25
C ALA A 174 -27.01 9.54 1.40
N ILE A 175 -25.92 10.30 1.52
CA ILE A 175 -25.79 11.44 2.44
C ILE A 175 -25.24 12.67 1.72
N PRO A 176 -25.52 13.89 2.22
CA PRO A 176 -25.09 15.14 1.58
C PRO A 176 -23.57 15.33 1.50
N MET A 177 -22.82 14.75 2.45
CA MET A 177 -21.35 14.80 2.45
C MET A 177 -20.79 13.50 1.93
N THR A 178 -20.05 13.59 0.83
CA THR A 178 -19.35 12.42 0.27
C THR A 178 -18.11 12.13 1.10
N TRP A 179 -18.09 10.96 1.73
CA TRP A 179 -16.93 10.44 2.43
C TRP A 179 -16.31 9.34 1.59
N ILE A 180 -15.03 9.49 1.24
CA ILE A 180 -14.32 8.54 0.40
C ILE A 180 -13.12 7.99 1.17
N CYS A 181 -13.01 6.67 1.22
CA CYS A 181 -11.83 5.98 1.74
C CYS A 181 -11.09 5.32 0.59
N HIS A 182 -9.80 5.59 0.47
CA HIS A 182 -8.89 4.84 -0.38
C HIS A 182 -8.14 3.84 0.48
N GLY A 183 -8.00 2.62 0.01
CA GLY A 183 -7.26 1.56 0.68
C GLY A 183 -6.26 0.90 -0.25
N GLU A 184 -5.15 0.44 0.31
CA GLU A 184 -4.13 -0.34 -0.38
C GLU A 184 -3.57 -1.41 0.56
N ALA A 185 -3.37 -2.62 0.01
CA ALA A 185 -2.62 -3.66 0.69
C ALA A 185 -1.47 -4.12 -0.19
N ARG A 186 -0.33 -4.43 0.43
CA ARG A 186 0.88 -4.93 -0.22
C ARG A 186 1.44 -6.14 0.50
N LEU A 187 1.90 -7.11 -0.28
CA LEU A 187 2.74 -8.21 0.20
C LEU A 187 4.21 -7.78 0.10
N ARG A 188 4.95 -7.85 1.21
CA ARG A 188 6.40 -7.56 1.24
C ARG A 188 7.10 -8.55 2.16
N ASN A 189 8.01 -9.35 1.61
CA ASN A 189 8.66 -10.43 2.35
C ASN A 189 7.61 -11.31 3.06
N ASN A 190 7.74 -11.55 4.35
CA ASN A 190 6.77 -12.27 5.18
C ASN A 190 5.74 -11.36 5.87
N ALA A 191 5.43 -10.20 5.28
CA ALA A 191 4.47 -9.26 5.85
C ALA A 191 3.41 -8.81 4.84
N VAL A 192 2.20 -8.58 5.35
CA VAL A 192 1.11 -7.90 4.67
C VAL A 192 0.95 -6.51 5.27
N LEU A 193 1.14 -5.49 4.44
CA LEU A 193 1.02 -4.08 4.78
C LEU A 193 -0.33 -3.57 4.31
N GLN A 194 -1.00 -2.77 5.10
CA GLN A 194 -2.26 -2.13 4.71
C GLN A 194 -2.28 -0.67 5.16
N ALA A 195 -2.80 0.20 4.31
CA ALA A 195 -3.13 1.57 4.68
C ALA A 195 -4.51 1.95 4.13
N MET A 196 -5.21 2.82 4.84
CA MET A 196 -6.46 3.42 4.40
C MET A 196 -6.53 4.88 4.85
N ALA A 197 -6.99 5.75 3.95
CA ALA A 197 -7.25 7.15 4.24
C ALA A 197 -8.66 7.52 3.79
N CYS A 198 -9.43 8.08 4.72
CA CYS A 198 -10.81 8.50 4.53
C CYS A 198 -10.92 10.00 4.74
N GLN A 199 -11.53 10.69 3.77
CA GLN A 199 -11.77 12.14 3.82
C GLN A 199 -12.89 12.56 2.86
N GLY A 200 -13.27 13.84 2.87
CA GLY A 200 -14.35 14.36 2.04
C GLY A 200 -13.98 14.60 0.56
N ASP A 201 -12.74 14.33 0.16
CA ASP A 201 -12.23 14.50 -1.21
C ASP A 201 -11.37 13.30 -1.65
N ASP A 202 -10.84 13.37 -2.90
CA ASP A 202 -10.10 12.26 -3.52
C ASP A 202 -8.58 12.24 -3.16
N GLY A 203 -8.11 13.14 -2.31
CA GLY A 203 -6.68 13.23 -1.93
C GLY A 203 -6.15 12.01 -1.16
N GLY A 204 -7.03 11.21 -0.58
CA GLY A 204 -6.68 10.01 0.18
C GLY A 204 -5.87 8.98 -0.62
N ARG A 205 -6.00 8.90 -1.93
CA ARG A 205 -5.24 7.98 -2.79
C ARG A 205 -3.74 8.20 -2.69
N THR A 206 -3.29 9.45 -2.81
CA THR A 206 -1.86 9.81 -2.72
C THR A 206 -1.32 9.53 -1.31
N VAL A 207 -2.12 9.84 -0.28
CA VAL A 207 -1.77 9.55 1.12
C VAL A 207 -1.50 8.06 1.29
N VAL A 208 -2.44 7.20 0.90
CA VAL A 208 -2.32 5.74 1.06
C VAL A 208 -1.10 5.18 0.33
N THR A 209 -0.85 5.60 -0.91
CA THR A 209 0.33 5.15 -1.67
C THR A 209 1.62 5.57 -0.97
N THR A 210 1.70 6.81 -0.46
CA THR A 210 2.88 7.29 0.26
C THR A 210 3.11 6.51 1.57
N LEU A 211 2.05 6.20 2.31
CA LEU A 211 2.14 5.40 3.53
C LEU A 211 2.68 4.00 3.23
N THR A 212 2.08 3.29 2.27
CA THR A 212 2.50 1.93 1.92
C THR A 212 3.89 1.88 1.28
N ASP A 213 4.34 2.93 0.58
CA ASP A 213 5.72 3.06 0.09
C ASP A 213 6.70 3.14 1.26
N ARG A 214 6.44 3.99 2.26
CA ARG A 214 7.30 4.12 3.43
C ARG A 214 7.31 2.86 4.29
N MET A 215 6.16 2.25 4.53
CA MET A 215 6.08 0.96 5.23
C MET A 215 6.87 -0.12 4.48
N SER A 216 6.78 -0.17 3.15
CA SER A 216 7.56 -1.10 2.32
C SER A 216 9.07 -0.86 2.46
N ALA A 217 9.51 0.40 2.49
CA ALA A 217 10.92 0.74 2.71
C ALA A 217 11.40 0.26 4.09
N SER A 218 10.60 0.46 5.14
CA SER A 218 10.91 -0.05 6.49
C SER A 218 11.07 -1.58 6.51
N VAL A 219 10.21 -2.32 5.78
CA VAL A 219 10.36 -3.78 5.64
C VAL A 219 11.71 -4.15 5.03
N TRP A 220 12.11 -3.48 3.94
CA TRP A 220 13.40 -3.74 3.28
C TRP A 220 14.59 -3.43 4.18
N GLU A 221 14.55 -2.32 4.91
CA GLU A 221 15.61 -1.95 5.86
C GLU A 221 15.74 -2.97 7.00
N LEU A 222 14.64 -3.50 7.50
CA LEU A 222 14.63 -4.51 8.57
C LEU A 222 15.06 -5.89 8.07
N SER A 223 14.71 -6.23 6.82
CA SER A 223 15.02 -7.52 6.21
C SER A 223 16.48 -7.65 5.72
N GLY A 224 17.16 -6.54 5.49
CA GLY A 224 18.55 -6.48 5.04
C GLY A 224 19.59 -6.36 6.14
N ARG A 225 19.20 -6.46 7.43
CA ARG A 225 20.08 -6.35 8.60
C ARG A 225 20.67 -7.67 9.06
#